data_684d0c92f29b333d7cebef0b7756b890
#
_entry.id   684d0c92f29b333d7cebef0b7756b890
#
_cell.length_a   1.000
_cell.length_b   1.000
_cell.length_c   1.000
_cell.angle_alpha   90.00
_cell.angle_beta   90.00
_cell.angle_gamma   90.00
#
_symmetry.space_group_name_H-M   'P 1'
#
loop_
_entity.id
_entity.type
_entity.pdbx_description
1 polymer ?
#
loop_
_entity_poly.entity_id
_entity_poly.type
_entity_poly.pdbx_seq_one_letter_code
_entity_poly.pdbx_strand_id
1 'polypeptide(L)'
;MKNHDIVEKNIGLMLFFVIIAISFGGLVEIVPQFFLKETTTPIEGLKPLKAVQLEGRDIYIREGCHVCHTQMVRPLRAEVERYGHYSVAGESVYEHPFLWGSKRTGPDLARVGGRYSDVWHKAHLYDPRNVVPASNMPSFPWLFDAVINGEQTPKKMRALRTVGVPYTDEDIAGAEEAVKGVTEIDALVAYLQQLGTLPILQQKR
;
A
#
# COMPACT_ATOMS: atom_id res chain seq x y z
N MET A 1 -48.57 0.26 -8.09
CA MET A 1 -47.86 -0.56 -7.08
C MET A 1 -47.81 -2.06 -7.40
N LYS A 2 -48.77 -2.65 -8.14
CA LYS A 2 -48.74 -4.11 -8.46
C LYS A 2 -47.54 -4.56 -9.36
N ASN A 3 -46.91 -3.65 -10.10
CA ASN A 3 -45.82 -4.02 -11.03
C ASN A 3 -44.44 -4.23 -10.34
N HIS A 4 -44.23 -3.62 -9.17
CA HIS A 4 -43.00 -3.84 -8.40
C HIS A 4 -42.94 -5.22 -7.75
N ASP A 5 -44.09 -5.79 -7.37
CA ASP A 5 -44.16 -7.11 -6.77
C ASP A 5 -43.57 -8.21 -7.65
N ILE A 6 -43.55 -8.05 -8.99
CA ILE A 6 -42.98 -9.01 -9.92
C ILE A 6 -41.46 -9.11 -9.73
N VAL A 7 -40.80 -7.97 -9.52
CA VAL A 7 -39.36 -7.89 -9.31
C VAL A 7 -39.01 -8.31 -7.87
N GLU A 8 -39.73 -7.75 -6.90
CA GLU A 8 -39.45 -7.94 -5.48
C GLU A 8 -39.68 -9.40 -5.00
N LYS A 9 -40.68 -10.08 -5.58
CA LYS A 9 -41.00 -11.48 -5.25
C LYS A 9 -40.21 -12.50 -6.07
N ASN A 10 -39.46 -12.07 -7.11
CA ASN A 10 -38.62 -12.93 -7.92
C ASN A 10 -37.15 -12.58 -7.70
N ILE A 11 -36.48 -13.41 -6.88
CA ILE A 11 -35.07 -13.17 -6.49
C ILE A 11 -34.12 -13.10 -7.69
N GLY A 12 -34.36 -13.91 -8.74
CA GLY A 12 -33.54 -13.89 -9.96
C GLY A 12 -33.70 -12.58 -10.75
N LEU A 13 -34.93 -12.12 -10.87
CA LEU A 13 -35.22 -10.86 -11.58
C LEU A 13 -34.71 -9.65 -10.79
N MET A 14 -34.87 -9.67 -9.47
CA MET A 14 -34.33 -8.64 -8.59
C MET A 14 -32.80 -8.58 -8.67
N LEU A 15 -32.12 -9.72 -8.58
CA LEU A 15 -30.65 -9.82 -8.70
C LEU A 15 -30.18 -9.28 -10.06
N PHE A 16 -30.86 -9.64 -11.15
CA PHE A 16 -30.55 -9.15 -12.49
C PHE A 16 -30.60 -7.61 -12.57
N PHE A 17 -31.67 -6.99 -12.08
CA PHE A 17 -31.78 -5.53 -12.08
C PHE A 17 -30.78 -4.85 -11.12
N VAL A 18 -30.48 -5.45 -9.98
CA VAL A 18 -29.44 -4.94 -9.05
C VAL A 18 -28.08 -4.96 -9.72
N ILE A 19 -27.71 -6.06 -10.41
CA ILE A 19 -26.45 -6.14 -11.15
C ILE A 19 -26.37 -5.07 -12.23
N ILE A 20 -27.43 -4.88 -13.01
CA ILE A 20 -27.48 -3.82 -14.04
C ILE A 20 -27.29 -2.43 -13.41
N ALA A 21 -28.01 -2.12 -12.35
CA ALA A 21 -27.95 -0.81 -11.72
C ALA A 21 -26.54 -0.53 -11.14
N ILE A 22 -25.97 -1.49 -10.43
CA ILE A 22 -24.60 -1.38 -9.87
C ILE A 22 -23.56 -1.31 -11.00
N SER A 23 -23.68 -2.14 -12.03
CA SER A 23 -22.77 -2.15 -13.18
C SER A 23 -22.78 -0.81 -13.92
N PHE A 24 -23.95 -0.23 -14.14
CA PHE A 24 -24.04 1.06 -14.81
C PHE A 24 -23.31 2.16 -14.02
N GLY A 25 -23.57 2.29 -12.73
CA GLY A 25 -22.88 3.27 -11.87
C GLY A 25 -21.38 2.98 -11.75
N GLY A 26 -21.03 1.74 -11.42
CA GLY A 26 -19.62 1.34 -11.22
C GLY A 26 -18.78 1.43 -12.50
N LEU A 27 -19.31 0.99 -13.65
CA LEU A 27 -18.55 1.04 -14.90
C LEU A 27 -18.33 2.47 -15.39
N VAL A 28 -19.31 3.37 -15.23
CA VAL A 28 -19.16 4.79 -15.60
C VAL A 28 -18.05 5.47 -14.77
N GLU A 29 -17.86 5.07 -13.53
CA GLU A 29 -16.83 5.61 -12.64
C GLU A 29 -15.46 4.94 -12.87
N ILE A 30 -15.42 3.62 -13.05
CA ILE A 30 -14.18 2.83 -13.07
C ILE A 30 -13.55 2.81 -14.47
N VAL A 31 -14.34 2.58 -15.52
CA VAL A 31 -13.79 2.39 -16.88
C VAL A 31 -12.97 3.59 -17.36
N PRO A 32 -13.38 4.86 -17.17
CA PRO A 32 -12.54 5.99 -17.58
C PRO A 32 -11.16 6.02 -16.93
N GLN A 33 -11.03 5.53 -15.69
CA GLN A 33 -9.77 5.54 -14.95
C GLN A 33 -8.66 4.74 -15.64
N PHE A 34 -9.01 3.69 -16.40
CA PHE A 34 -8.03 2.90 -17.17
C PHE A 34 -7.43 3.65 -18.36
N PHE A 35 -8.07 4.74 -18.80
CA PHE A 35 -7.66 5.52 -19.96
C PHE A 35 -7.05 6.89 -19.57
N LEU A 36 -7.08 7.25 -18.31
CA LEU A 36 -6.47 8.49 -17.83
C LEU A 36 -4.98 8.27 -17.55
N LYS A 37 -4.13 9.10 -18.16
CA LYS A 37 -2.67 9.03 -17.95
C LYS A 37 -2.29 9.32 -16.50
N GLU A 38 -3.02 10.22 -15.84
CA GLU A 38 -2.81 10.60 -14.45
C GLU A 38 -2.97 9.44 -13.48
N THR A 39 -3.78 8.44 -13.83
CA THR A 39 -4.04 7.25 -13.00
C THR A 39 -3.22 6.03 -13.39
N THR A 40 -2.71 5.97 -14.63
CA THR A 40 -2.05 4.79 -15.19
C THR A 40 -0.55 4.97 -15.44
N THR A 41 -0.06 6.21 -15.49
CA THR A 41 1.35 6.46 -15.77
C THR A 41 2.14 6.63 -14.47
N PRO A 42 3.24 5.88 -14.28
CA PRO A 42 4.10 6.06 -13.12
C PRO A 42 4.74 7.46 -13.11
N ILE A 43 4.93 8.02 -11.93
CA ILE A 43 5.72 9.25 -11.79
C ILE A 43 7.20 8.97 -12.11
N GLU A 44 7.91 10.03 -12.50
CA GLU A 44 9.31 9.92 -12.87
C GLU A 44 10.16 9.33 -11.75
N GLY A 45 10.96 8.33 -12.10
CA GLY A 45 11.85 7.63 -11.17
C GLY A 45 11.20 6.53 -10.33
N LEU A 46 9.88 6.31 -10.45
CA LEU A 46 9.22 5.22 -9.74
C LEU A 46 9.75 3.86 -10.22
N LYS A 47 10.13 3.02 -9.27
CA LYS A 47 10.57 1.64 -9.53
C LYS A 47 9.70 0.66 -8.75
N PRO A 48 9.56 -0.58 -9.24
CA PRO A 48 8.93 -1.64 -8.46
C PRO A 48 9.64 -1.85 -7.12
N LEU A 49 8.90 -2.35 -6.13
CA LEU A 49 9.48 -2.73 -4.85
C LEU A 49 10.51 -3.85 -5.05
N LYS A 50 11.68 -3.72 -4.42
CA LYS A 50 12.64 -4.82 -4.37
C LYS A 50 12.08 -5.98 -3.55
N ALA A 51 12.62 -7.19 -3.70
CA ALA A 51 12.15 -8.39 -3.02
C ALA A 51 11.96 -8.18 -1.49
N VAL A 52 12.96 -7.62 -0.82
CA VAL A 52 12.90 -7.33 0.63
C VAL A 52 11.79 -6.31 0.96
N GLN A 53 11.64 -5.28 0.15
CA GLN A 53 10.60 -4.25 0.34
C GLN A 53 9.19 -4.82 0.09
N LEU A 54 9.05 -5.74 -0.88
CA LEU A 54 7.80 -6.43 -1.16
C LEU A 54 7.37 -7.29 0.02
N GLU A 55 8.30 -8.07 0.60
CA GLU A 55 8.02 -8.84 1.82
C GLU A 55 7.67 -7.91 3.00
N GLY A 56 8.38 -6.79 3.14
CA GLY A 56 8.06 -5.77 4.15
C GLY A 56 6.65 -5.18 3.98
N ARG A 57 6.21 -4.98 2.73
CA ARG A 57 4.85 -4.56 2.42
C ARG A 57 3.81 -5.61 2.81
N ASP A 58 4.10 -6.88 2.55
CA ASP A 58 3.20 -7.96 2.93
C ASP A 58 3.06 -8.07 4.45
N ILE A 59 4.16 -7.89 5.20
CA ILE A 59 4.15 -7.80 6.66
C ILE A 59 3.32 -6.60 7.12
N TYR A 60 3.51 -5.43 6.52
CA TYR A 60 2.73 -4.23 6.81
C TYR A 60 1.22 -4.44 6.67
N ILE A 61 0.81 -5.21 5.65
CA ILE A 61 -0.60 -5.57 5.41
C ILE A 61 -1.05 -6.61 6.43
N ARG A 62 -0.27 -7.65 6.66
CA ARG A 62 -0.56 -8.76 7.58
C ARG A 62 -0.77 -8.28 9.01
N GLU A 63 0.12 -7.39 9.48
CA GLU A 63 0.03 -6.81 10.82
C GLU A 63 -1.06 -5.72 10.95
N GLY A 64 -1.72 -5.37 9.85
CA GLY A 64 -2.83 -4.41 9.84
C GLY A 64 -2.41 -2.95 10.03
N CYS A 65 -1.15 -2.60 9.79
CA CYS A 65 -0.63 -1.23 9.97
C CYS A 65 -1.47 -0.19 9.20
N HIS A 66 -1.92 -0.56 8.00
CA HIS A 66 -2.76 0.28 7.13
C HIS A 66 -4.15 0.61 7.71
N VAL A 67 -4.62 -0.13 8.73
CA VAL A 67 -5.90 0.14 9.38
C VAL A 67 -5.82 1.41 10.26
N CYS A 68 -4.65 1.67 10.85
CA CYS A 68 -4.40 2.82 11.70
C CYS A 68 -3.59 3.93 11.02
N HIS A 69 -2.79 3.57 10.02
CA HIS A 69 -1.91 4.47 9.27
C HIS A 69 -2.30 4.54 7.80
N THR A 70 -2.69 5.71 7.32
CA THR A 70 -2.89 5.94 5.89
C THR A 70 -1.56 6.09 5.16
N GLN A 71 -1.56 5.85 3.85
CA GLN A 71 -0.46 6.18 2.94
C GLN A 71 -0.93 7.12 1.83
N MET A 72 -1.69 8.15 2.21
CA MET A 72 -2.20 9.16 1.28
C MET A 72 -2.20 10.54 1.94
N VAL A 73 -1.30 11.39 1.54
CA VAL A 73 -1.33 12.81 1.90
C VAL A 73 -2.37 13.50 1.03
N ARG A 74 -3.40 14.06 1.64
CA ARG A 74 -4.47 14.77 0.92
C ARG A 74 -3.99 16.13 0.42
N PRO A 75 -4.55 16.69 -0.67
CA PRO A 75 -4.17 18.02 -1.21
C PRO A 75 -4.75 19.17 -0.35
N LEU A 76 -4.59 19.08 0.96
CA LEU A 76 -5.01 20.07 1.93
C LEU A 76 -3.77 20.76 2.51
N ARG A 77 -3.81 22.08 2.64
CA ARG A 77 -2.66 22.88 3.11
C ARG A 77 -2.06 22.30 4.41
N ALA A 78 -2.88 22.06 5.42
CA ALA A 78 -2.41 21.55 6.71
C ALA A 78 -1.73 20.17 6.61
N GLU A 79 -2.14 19.32 5.64
CA GLU A 79 -1.50 18.02 5.44
C GLU A 79 -0.18 18.14 4.68
N VAL A 80 -0.17 18.96 3.65
CA VAL A 80 1.05 19.21 2.87
C VAL A 80 2.14 19.87 3.74
N GLU A 81 1.76 20.81 4.60
CA GLU A 81 2.68 21.41 5.57
C GLU A 81 3.22 20.41 6.59
N ARG A 82 2.39 19.43 7.01
CA ARG A 82 2.77 18.43 8.01
C ARG A 82 3.56 17.26 7.44
N TYR A 83 3.14 16.72 6.31
CA TYR A 83 3.66 15.46 5.77
C TYR A 83 4.56 15.66 4.55
N GLY A 84 4.37 16.68 3.77
CA GLY A 84 5.03 16.94 2.49
C GLY A 84 4.07 16.92 1.32
N HIS A 85 4.57 16.74 0.10
CA HIS A 85 3.77 16.76 -1.12
C HIS A 85 2.56 15.82 -1.05
N TYR A 86 1.38 16.27 -1.52
CA TYR A 86 0.19 15.43 -1.59
C TYR A 86 0.40 14.22 -2.50
N SER A 87 -0.30 13.14 -2.20
CA SER A 87 -0.20 11.89 -2.97
C SER A 87 -0.87 12.02 -4.33
N VAL A 88 -0.24 11.45 -5.35
CA VAL A 88 -0.78 11.35 -6.71
C VAL A 88 -0.88 9.89 -7.12
N ALA A 89 -1.84 9.56 -8.00
CA ALA A 89 -2.10 8.19 -8.41
C ALA A 89 -0.86 7.50 -9.01
N GLY A 90 -0.05 8.25 -9.75
CA GLY A 90 1.17 7.75 -10.35
C GLY A 90 2.24 7.21 -9.39
N GLU A 91 2.15 7.51 -8.08
CA GLU A 91 3.03 6.94 -7.07
C GLU A 91 2.73 5.46 -6.80
N SER A 92 1.46 5.04 -6.98
CA SER A 92 0.96 3.72 -6.57
C SER A 92 0.63 2.80 -7.73
N VAL A 93 1.02 3.13 -8.96
CA VAL A 93 0.68 2.32 -10.16
C VAL A 93 1.26 0.91 -10.12
N TYR A 94 2.28 0.65 -9.32
CA TYR A 94 2.87 -0.69 -9.13
C TYR A 94 2.39 -1.38 -7.84
N GLU A 95 1.49 -0.75 -7.09
CA GLU A 95 0.94 -1.32 -5.87
C GLU A 95 -0.43 -1.97 -6.13
N HIS A 96 -0.54 -3.25 -5.77
CA HIS A 96 -1.76 -4.04 -5.95
C HIS A 96 -2.08 -4.80 -4.66
N PRO A 97 -3.06 -4.28 -3.88
CA PRO A 97 -3.72 -2.97 -3.94
C PRO A 97 -2.84 -1.86 -3.37
N PHE A 98 -3.11 -0.59 -3.73
CA PHE A 98 -2.54 0.56 -3.02
C PHE A 98 -3.23 0.76 -1.66
N LEU A 99 -2.47 1.28 -0.68
CA LEU A 99 -2.89 1.31 0.72
C LEU A 99 -3.35 2.71 1.15
N TRP A 100 -4.07 3.39 0.28
CA TRP A 100 -4.72 4.63 0.60
C TRP A 100 -5.84 4.39 1.62
N GLY A 101 -6.05 5.31 2.51
CA GLY A 101 -7.09 5.20 3.52
C GLY A 101 -7.55 6.56 4.00
N SER A 102 -8.68 6.60 4.67
CA SER A 102 -9.27 7.82 5.21
C SER A 102 -9.21 7.93 6.72
N LYS A 103 -8.91 6.83 7.43
CA LYS A 103 -8.81 6.80 8.89
C LYS A 103 -7.34 6.87 9.32
N ARG A 104 -7.06 7.73 10.30
CA ARG A 104 -5.75 7.93 10.91
C ARG A 104 -5.85 7.87 12.42
N THR A 105 -5.67 6.70 13.01
CA THR A 105 -5.41 6.55 14.44
C THR A 105 -3.96 6.95 14.72
N GLY A 106 -3.05 6.60 13.83
CA GLY A 106 -1.67 7.10 13.76
C GLY A 106 -1.45 8.10 12.61
N PRO A 107 -0.24 8.68 12.49
CA PRO A 107 0.12 9.59 11.40
C PRO A 107 0.13 8.90 10.04
N ASP A 108 0.00 9.69 8.97
CA ASP A 108 0.18 9.24 7.59
C ASP A 108 1.63 8.85 7.33
N LEU A 109 1.86 7.73 6.64
CA LEU A 109 3.17 7.17 6.37
C LEU A 109 3.65 7.34 4.92
N ALA A 110 2.86 7.96 4.04
CA ALA A 110 3.22 8.12 2.62
C ALA A 110 4.54 8.88 2.39
N ARG A 111 5.03 9.59 3.40
CA ARG A 111 6.27 10.38 3.35
C ARG A 111 7.19 10.07 4.54
N VAL A 112 7.15 8.85 5.05
CA VAL A 112 7.93 8.47 6.26
C VAL A 112 9.37 8.11 5.92
N GLY A 113 9.65 7.66 4.70
CA GLY A 113 11.00 7.27 4.27
C GLY A 113 12.02 8.38 4.47
N GLY A 114 13.15 8.04 5.09
CA GLY A 114 14.22 8.97 5.41
C GLY A 114 13.93 9.95 6.55
N ARG A 115 12.74 9.96 7.16
CA ARG A 115 12.43 10.85 8.30
C ARG A 115 13.04 10.39 9.60
N TYR A 116 13.13 9.09 9.81
CA TYR A 116 13.68 8.46 11.00
C TYR A 116 14.72 7.41 10.59
N SER A 117 15.69 7.16 11.47
CA SER A 117 16.69 6.10 11.24
C SER A 117 16.06 4.71 11.39
N ASP A 118 16.73 3.69 10.82
CA ASP A 118 16.31 2.30 10.97
C ASP A 118 16.25 1.88 12.44
N VAL A 119 17.21 2.34 13.23
CA VAL A 119 17.26 2.09 14.69
C VAL A 119 16.01 2.68 15.38
N TRP A 120 15.58 3.89 14.99
CA TRP A 120 14.37 4.49 15.52
C TRP A 120 13.14 3.67 15.15
N HIS A 121 13.01 3.24 13.88
CA HIS A 121 11.91 2.40 13.43
C HIS A 121 11.85 1.08 14.20
N LYS A 122 12.99 0.43 14.39
CA LYS A 122 13.08 -0.82 15.17
C LYS A 122 12.66 -0.60 16.62
N ALA A 123 13.18 0.42 17.29
CA ALA A 123 12.80 0.75 18.68
C ALA A 123 11.31 1.06 18.80
N HIS A 124 10.75 1.81 17.84
CA HIS A 124 9.32 2.16 17.79
C HIS A 124 8.43 0.92 17.55
N LEU A 125 8.82 0.01 16.68
CA LEU A 125 8.06 -1.20 16.38
C LEU A 125 8.18 -2.25 17.48
N TYR A 126 9.33 -2.32 18.17
CA TYR A 126 9.50 -3.20 19.32
C TYR A 126 8.55 -2.82 20.45
N ASP A 127 8.61 -1.56 20.90
CA ASP A 127 7.63 -0.95 21.80
C ASP A 127 7.53 0.55 21.48
N PRO A 128 6.40 1.02 20.95
CA PRO A 128 6.22 2.42 20.59
C PRO A 128 6.47 3.41 21.74
N ARG A 129 6.21 3.00 22.98
CA ARG A 129 6.40 3.83 24.18
C ARG A 129 7.85 4.13 24.48
N ASN A 130 8.80 3.34 23.93
CA ASN A 130 10.23 3.62 24.07
C ASN A 130 10.65 4.95 23.43
N VAL A 131 9.94 5.39 22.38
CA VAL A 131 10.25 6.62 21.64
C VAL A 131 9.13 7.65 21.68
N VAL A 132 7.90 7.21 21.98
CA VAL A 132 6.71 8.06 22.15
C VAL A 132 5.94 7.58 23.38
N PRO A 133 6.25 8.07 24.60
CA PRO A 133 5.68 7.53 25.84
C PRO A 133 4.15 7.50 25.93
N ALA A 134 3.46 8.43 25.27
CA ALA A 134 2.00 8.50 25.22
C ALA A 134 1.38 7.67 24.07
N SER A 135 2.14 6.83 23.38
CA SER A 135 1.65 6.06 22.25
C SER A 135 0.64 4.99 22.67
N ASN A 136 -0.48 4.91 21.94
CA ASN A 136 -1.46 3.84 22.06
C ASN A 136 -1.27 2.76 20.98
N MET A 137 -0.23 2.88 20.13
CA MET A 137 0.12 1.88 19.13
C MET A 137 0.54 0.57 19.83
N PRO A 138 0.11 -0.61 19.33
CA PRO A 138 0.56 -1.89 19.87
C PRO A 138 2.05 -2.12 19.60
N SER A 139 2.68 -2.97 20.38
CA SER A 139 4.06 -3.44 20.21
C SER A 139 4.08 -4.65 19.26
N PHE A 140 5.17 -4.83 18.51
CA PHE A 140 5.35 -5.90 17.54
C PHE A 140 6.68 -6.66 17.75
N PRO A 141 7.00 -7.15 18.97
CA PRO A 141 8.29 -7.76 19.28
C PRO A 141 8.57 -9.04 18.49
N TRP A 142 7.55 -9.81 18.10
CA TRP A 142 7.69 -11.06 17.33
C TRP A 142 8.33 -10.88 15.96
N LEU A 143 8.28 -9.69 15.35
CA LEU A 143 8.91 -9.39 14.07
C LEU A 143 10.45 -9.48 14.12
N PHE A 144 11.02 -9.41 15.32
CA PHE A 144 12.49 -9.42 15.52
C PHE A 144 13.06 -10.83 15.46
N ASP A 145 12.29 -11.83 15.84
CA ASP A 145 12.71 -13.23 15.85
C ASP A 145 12.29 -13.98 14.58
N ALA A 146 11.26 -13.50 13.89
CA ALA A 146 10.74 -14.11 12.68
C ALA A 146 11.64 -13.79 11.47
N VAL A 147 11.98 -14.83 10.71
CA VAL A 147 12.74 -14.73 9.47
C VAL A 147 11.85 -15.00 8.28
N ILE A 148 12.03 -14.25 7.20
CA ILE A 148 11.23 -14.36 5.99
C ILE A 148 11.44 -15.73 5.33
N ASN A 149 10.32 -16.39 4.97
CA ASN A 149 10.37 -17.53 4.06
C ASN A 149 10.32 -17.02 2.60
N GLY A 150 11.49 -17.01 1.95
CA GLY A 150 11.66 -16.47 0.61
C GLY A 150 11.07 -17.30 -0.53
N GLU A 151 10.62 -18.54 -0.31
CA GLU A 151 10.15 -19.46 -1.37
C GLU A 151 9.00 -18.90 -2.22
N GLN A 152 8.16 -18.04 -1.63
CA GLN A 152 7.02 -17.45 -2.32
C GLN A 152 7.35 -16.13 -3.02
N THR A 153 8.45 -15.47 -2.67
CA THR A 153 8.81 -14.14 -3.17
C THR A 153 8.90 -14.09 -4.71
N PRO A 154 9.57 -15.05 -5.40
CA PRO A 154 9.57 -15.08 -6.86
C PRO A 154 8.19 -15.27 -7.48
N LYS A 155 7.29 -16.02 -6.81
CA LYS A 155 5.92 -16.25 -7.29
C LYS A 155 5.07 -14.99 -7.16
N LYS A 156 5.21 -14.26 -6.06
CA LYS A 156 4.56 -12.95 -5.85
C LYS A 156 4.98 -11.95 -6.92
N MET A 157 6.28 -11.83 -7.20
CA MET A 157 6.81 -10.95 -8.23
C MET A 157 6.32 -11.33 -9.63
N ARG A 158 6.24 -12.63 -9.96
CA ARG A 158 5.61 -13.08 -11.22
C ARG A 158 4.14 -12.71 -11.31
N ALA A 159 3.38 -12.89 -10.23
CA ALA A 159 1.97 -12.51 -10.20
C ALA A 159 1.80 -10.99 -10.40
N LEU A 160 2.61 -10.17 -9.74
CA LEU A 160 2.60 -8.72 -9.93
C LEU A 160 2.98 -8.32 -11.37
N ARG A 161 3.93 -9.03 -12.00
CA ARG A 161 4.28 -8.81 -13.40
C ARG A 161 3.08 -9.04 -14.35
N THR A 162 2.20 -10.00 -14.06
CA THR A 162 1.00 -10.23 -14.88
C THR A 162 -0.01 -9.10 -14.84
N VAL A 163 0.02 -8.29 -13.78
CA VAL A 163 -0.83 -7.09 -13.64
C VAL A 163 -0.10 -5.78 -13.97
N GLY A 164 1.08 -5.89 -14.64
CA GLY A 164 1.76 -4.74 -15.23
C GLY A 164 2.93 -4.16 -14.44
N VAL A 165 3.34 -4.76 -13.32
CA VAL A 165 4.54 -4.33 -12.60
C VAL A 165 5.78 -4.77 -13.38
N PRO A 166 6.73 -3.87 -13.73
CA PRO A 166 7.83 -4.15 -14.66
C PRO A 166 9.02 -4.87 -13.99
N TYR A 167 8.79 -6.04 -13.38
CA TYR A 167 9.86 -6.89 -12.88
C TYR A 167 10.59 -7.59 -14.04
N THR A 168 11.91 -7.58 -14.01
CA THR A 168 12.74 -8.34 -14.96
C THR A 168 12.85 -9.81 -14.53
N ASP A 169 13.36 -10.65 -15.43
CA ASP A 169 13.63 -12.06 -15.11
C ASP A 169 14.73 -12.19 -14.06
N GLU A 170 15.71 -11.28 -14.07
CA GLU A 170 16.79 -11.20 -13.08
C GLU A 170 16.27 -10.84 -11.69
N ASP A 171 15.32 -9.86 -11.62
CA ASP A 171 14.70 -9.48 -10.34
C ASP A 171 13.98 -10.68 -9.71
N ILE A 172 13.25 -11.44 -10.53
CA ILE A 172 12.49 -12.61 -10.08
C ILE A 172 13.42 -13.77 -9.71
N ALA A 173 14.46 -14.02 -10.50
CA ALA A 173 15.40 -15.11 -10.23
C ALA A 173 16.22 -14.89 -8.95
N GLY A 174 16.62 -13.64 -8.69
CA GLY A 174 17.38 -13.27 -7.49
C GLY A 174 16.54 -13.06 -6.23
N ALA A 175 15.21 -13.10 -6.34
CA ALA A 175 14.31 -12.65 -5.25
C ALA A 175 14.41 -13.51 -3.99
N GLU A 176 14.49 -14.83 -4.12
CA GLU A 176 14.61 -15.76 -2.97
C GLU A 176 15.89 -15.54 -2.20
N GLU A 177 17.03 -15.44 -2.91
CA GLU A 177 18.33 -15.20 -2.28
C GLU A 177 18.41 -13.81 -1.65
N ALA A 178 17.77 -12.81 -2.24
CA ALA A 178 17.75 -11.45 -1.71
C ALA A 178 17.05 -11.31 -0.36
N VAL A 179 16.13 -12.21 -0.02
CA VAL A 179 15.38 -12.19 1.25
C VAL A 179 15.88 -13.23 2.25
N LYS A 180 16.83 -14.04 1.87
CA LYS A 180 17.37 -15.12 2.69
C LYS A 180 18.03 -14.60 3.98
N GLY A 181 17.55 -15.08 5.12
CA GLY A 181 18.04 -14.66 6.42
C GLY A 181 17.64 -13.27 6.88
N VAL A 182 16.80 -12.56 6.08
CA VAL A 182 16.26 -11.27 6.45
C VAL A 182 15.17 -11.46 7.49
N THR A 183 15.21 -10.71 8.58
CA THR A 183 14.15 -10.70 9.60
C THR A 183 12.95 -9.93 9.11
N GLU A 184 11.77 -10.24 9.65
CA GLU A 184 10.54 -9.53 9.29
C GLU A 184 10.62 -8.04 9.65
N ILE A 185 11.28 -7.69 10.76
CA ILE A 185 11.48 -6.29 11.13
C ILE A 185 12.35 -5.54 10.12
N ASP A 186 13.42 -6.17 9.60
CA ASP A 186 14.31 -5.54 8.62
C ASP A 186 13.59 -5.31 7.30
N ALA A 187 12.77 -6.26 6.86
CA ALA A 187 11.97 -6.10 5.66
C ALA A 187 10.91 -5.00 5.82
N LEU A 188 10.22 -4.96 6.96
CA LEU A 188 9.24 -3.91 7.24
C LEU A 188 9.89 -2.52 7.25
N VAL A 189 11.05 -2.38 7.89
CA VAL A 189 11.79 -1.11 7.90
C VAL A 189 12.25 -0.74 6.48
N ALA A 190 12.74 -1.69 5.68
CA ALA A 190 13.11 -1.45 4.29
C ALA A 190 11.92 -0.97 3.43
N TYR A 191 10.72 -1.49 3.69
CA TYR A 191 9.49 -1.00 3.07
C TYR A 191 9.17 0.43 3.51
N LEU A 192 9.18 0.73 4.81
CA LEU A 192 8.88 2.06 5.33
C LEU A 192 9.86 3.12 4.82
N GLN A 193 11.14 2.78 4.73
CA GLN A 193 12.20 3.69 4.31
C GLN A 193 12.15 4.09 2.83
N GLN A 194 11.44 3.35 1.98
CA GLN A 194 11.27 3.75 0.58
C GLN A 194 10.08 4.69 0.35
N LEU A 195 9.14 4.79 1.31
CA LEU A 195 7.90 5.56 1.14
C LEU A 195 8.18 7.06 0.98
N GLY A 196 7.77 7.64 -0.15
CA GLY A 196 7.86 9.06 -0.43
C GLY A 196 9.28 9.60 -0.63
N THR A 197 10.26 8.76 -0.96
CA THR A 197 11.66 9.16 -1.13
C THR A 197 12.00 9.71 -2.52
N LEU A 198 11.09 9.65 -3.48
CA LEU A 198 11.33 10.18 -4.82
C LEU A 198 11.53 11.70 -4.79
N PRO A 199 12.54 12.26 -5.51
CA PRO A 199 12.88 13.68 -5.45
C PRO A 199 11.71 14.62 -5.75
N ILE A 200 10.84 14.23 -6.69
CA ILE A 200 9.64 15.01 -7.04
C ILE A 200 8.66 15.16 -5.87
N LEU A 201 8.64 14.20 -4.94
CA LEU A 201 7.75 14.18 -3.77
C LEU A 201 8.35 14.93 -2.57
N GLN A 202 9.66 15.18 -2.60
CA GLN A 202 10.38 15.89 -1.53
C GLN A 202 10.45 17.40 -1.77
N GLN A 203 10.04 17.87 -2.95
CA GLN A 203 10.00 19.31 -3.23
C GLN A 203 8.92 20.00 -2.39
N LYS A 204 9.35 20.87 -1.48
CA LYS A 204 8.46 21.83 -0.80
C LYS A 204 8.04 22.88 -1.83
N ARG A 205 6.77 22.92 -2.19
CA ARG A 205 6.17 24.04 -2.90
C ARG A 205 5.76 25.13 -1.94
#